data_56f91c6bf97aef77e6799261e4d49bb4
#
_entry.id   56f91c6bf97aef77e6799261e4d49bb4
#
_cell.length_a   1.000
_cell.length_b   1.000
_cell.length_c   1.000
_cell.angle_alpha   90.00
_cell.angle_beta   90.00
_cell.angle_gamma   90.00
#
_symmetry.space_group_name_H-M   'P 1'
#
loop_
_entity.id
_entity.type
_entity.pdbx_description
1 polymer ?
#
loop_
_entity_poly.entity_id
_entity_poly.type
_entity_poly.pdbx_seq_one_letter_code
_entity_poly.pdbx_strand_id
1 'polypeptide(L)'
;MSSQQPFSPLPLVGEVHHIHHLSDQIGRLYISDEYSDVVLVVDKNRIPAHKVILAARSEYFRALLFGGMRESSQPEVELVDTPLPAFKHLLRYIYTGNMSLNSFKEDLILDILGLAHLYGFQELEHSISEYLKAVLSVRTVCLIYDTASLYQLASLRDAALVFMDRHAVEILGHESFLGISELALKQIISRDSFCGAEVDIFRAVSAWSKTNPSLDMQPILAEIRLSLFTINDLLKVVRPTELIPADVLLDAIQSRTESRDTELRYRGYKMPEENVAVPRHGATVLVGEVKSALLDGDSKNYDMERGFSRHPIDETGDKGIIVKLGMPCIINRINMLLWDRDQRAYSYCIEVSMDQSDWVKVVDHSKYHCRSWQNLYFPQRVVQYIRVVGTHNTVNKVFHVVTLEALWSENCLPLHQGLVIPEENIATLSHSALVIEGVCRSRNALLNGDTSHYDWDSGYTCHQLGSGAIMVQLGQPYALNSMRMLLWDCDDRSYNYYIEVSVNQRDWEVVCDRTREPARSWQLITFTRRPVVFIRIVGTHNTANEVGRKKK
;
A
#
# COMPACT_ATOMS: atom_id res chain seq x y z
N MET A 1 0.27 14.35 -38.88
CA MET A 1 -0.09 13.98 -37.54
C MET A 1 -1.48 14.51 -37.27
N SER A 2 -2.48 13.66 -37.47
CA SER A 2 -3.90 14.01 -37.43
C SER A 2 -4.40 13.89 -35.98
N SER A 3 -4.88 15.01 -35.47
CA SER A 3 -5.60 15.11 -34.20
C SER A 3 -6.95 14.39 -34.34
N GLN A 4 -7.10 13.25 -33.68
CA GLN A 4 -8.41 12.62 -33.53
C GLN A 4 -9.20 13.43 -32.48
N GLN A 5 -10.25 14.09 -32.95
CA GLN A 5 -11.31 14.62 -32.08
C GLN A 5 -12.07 13.45 -31.40
N PRO A 6 -12.50 13.58 -30.14
CA PRO A 6 -13.32 12.56 -29.51
C PRO A 6 -14.68 12.48 -30.23
N PHE A 7 -15.04 11.29 -30.66
CA PHE A 7 -16.36 10.98 -31.21
C PHE A 7 -17.46 11.33 -30.19
N SER A 8 -18.25 12.35 -30.48
CA SER A 8 -19.54 12.50 -29.84
C SER A 8 -20.44 11.32 -30.27
N PRO A 9 -21.14 10.64 -29.33
CA PRO A 9 -22.06 9.59 -29.72
C PRO A 9 -23.13 10.20 -30.66
N LEU A 10 -23.35 9.54 -31.79
CA LEU A 10 -24.43 9.90 -32.72
C LEU A 10 -25.75 9.88 -31.95
N PRO A 11 -26.61 10.92 -32.08
CA PRO A 11 -27.91 10.94 -31.43
C PRO A 11 -28.72 9.72 -31.90
N LEU A 12 -29.29 8.98 -30.96
CA LEU A 12 -30.25 7.94 -31.24
C LEU A 12 -31.41 8.53 -32.05
N VAL A 13 -31.75 7.88 -33.17
CA VAL A 13 -32.81 8.35 -34.04
C VAL A 13 -34.13 8.43 -33.27
N GLY A 14 -34.65 9.64 -33.06
CA GLY A 14 -35.89 9.91 -32.32
C GLY A 14 -35.71 10.59 -30.96
N GLU A 15 -34.48 10.79 -30.46
CA GLU A 15 -34.24 11.60 -29.25
C GLU A 15 -33.75 13.00 -29.63
N VAL A 16 -34.34 14.02 -28.96
CA VAL A 16 -33.97 15.42 -29.17
C VAL A 16 -33.26 15.96 -27.94
N HIS A 17 -32.01 16.38 -28.08
CA HIS A 17 -31.13 16.86 -27.00
C HIS A 17 -30.84 18.36 -27.17
N HIS A 18 -31.58 19.22 -26.45
CA HIS A 18 -31.37 20.67 -26.41
C HIS A 18 -30.90 21.17 -25.03
N ILE A 19 -30.14 20.37 -24.28
CA ILE A 19 -29.69 20.69 -22.91
C ILE A 19 -28.91 22.01 -22.90
N HIS A 20 -28.04 22.25 -23.89
CA HIS A 20 -27.26 23.49 -23.98
C HIS A 20 -28.16 24.73 -24.13
N HIS A 21 -29.20 24.66 -24.97
CA HIS A 21 -30.14 25.77 -25.12
C HIS A 21 -30.92 26.05 -23.84
N LEU A 22 -31.34 25.01 -23.10
CA LEU A 22 -31.99 25.15 -21.81
C LEU A 22 -31.05 25.81 -20.78
N SER A 23 -29.82 25.35 -20.68
CA SER A 23 -28.81 25.91 -19.81
C SER A 23 -28.51 27.38 -20.14
N ASP A 24 -28.41 27.74 -21.43
CA ASP A 24 -28.19 29.12 -21.85
C ASP A 24 -29.37 30.03 -21.51
N GLN A 25 -30.62 29.55 -21.68
CA GLN A 25 -31.81 30.31 -21.36
C GLN A 25 -31.96 30.55 -19.85
N ILE A 26 -31.76 29.53 -19.02
CA ILE A 26 -31.75 29.66 -17.56
C ILE A 26 -30.55 30.51 -17.12
N GLY A 27 -29.41 30.37 -17.75
CA GLY A 27 -28.20 31.15 -17.47
C GLY A 27 -28.39 32.68 -17.68
N ARG A 28 -29.30 33.11 -18.55
CA ARG A 28 -29.62 34.54 -18.74
C ARG A 28 -30.31 35.16 -17.54
N LEU A 29 -30.97 34.36 -16.69
CA LEU A 29 -31.60 34.81 -15.45
C LEU A 29 -30.58 35.04 -14.31
N TYR A 30 -29.31 34.73 -14.50
CA TYR A 30 -28.25 34.95 -13.53
C TYR A 30 -28.07 36.47 -13.28
N ILE A 31 -28.25 36.90 -12.03
CA ILE A 31 -28.20 38.31 -11.59
C ILE A 31 -29.18 39.20 -12.43
N SER A 32 -30.33 38.67 -12.81
CA SER A 32 -31.39 39.42 -13.49
C SER A 32 -32.57 39.63 -12.54
N ASP A 33 -33.18 40.83 -12.59
CA ASP A 33 -34.42 41.11 -11.86
C ASP A 33 -35.64 40.46 -12.53
N GLU A 34 -35.51 39.98 -13.76
CA GLU A 34 -36.58 39.35 -14.53
C GLU A 34 -37.05 38.07 -13.84
N TYR A 35 -38.30 38.03 -13.42
CA TYR A 35 -38.93 36.92 -12.65
C TYR A 35 -38.29 36.63 -11.29
N SER A 36 -37.42 37.50 -10.75
CA SER A 36 -36.83 37.29 -9.43
C SER A 36 -37.88 37.37 -8.31
N ASP A 37 -37.82 36.43 -7.37
CA ASP A 37 -38.77 36.34 -6.24
C ASP A 37 -38.06 36.32 -4.87
N VAL A 38 -36.72 36.49 -4.88
CA VAL A 38 -35.90 36.64 -3.67
C VAL A 38 -34.67 37.51 -3.97
N VAL A 39 -34.21 38.25 -2.96
CA VAL A 39 -32.93 38.97 -2.98
C VAL A 39 -31.99 38.31 -1.97
N LEU A 40 -30.85 37.81 -2.43
CA LEU A 40 -29.80 37.33 -1.56
C LEU A 40 -28.85 38.48 -1.20
N VAL A 41 -28.63 38.70 0.09
CA VAL A 41 -27.71 39.72 0.59
C VAL A 41 -26.40 39.03 0.99
N VAL A 42 -25.33 39.30 0.24
CA VAL A 42 -24.00 38.71 0.44
C VAL A 42 -22.99 39.84 0.59
N ASP A 43 -22.35 39.94 1.72
CA ASP A 43 -21.38 41.02 2.02
C ASP A 43 -21.96 42.39 1.66
N LYS A 44 -23.19 42.71 2.15
CA LYS A 44 -23.97 43.93 1.90
C LYS A 44 -24.37 44.17 0.43
N ASN A 45 -24.09 43.24 -0.47
CA ASN A 45 -24.47 43.30 -1.87
C ASN A 45 -25.80 42.57 -2.07
N ARG A 46 -26.72 43.23 -2.75
CA ARG A 46 -28.06 42.69 -3.05
C ARG A 46 -28.02 42.00 -4.41
N ILE A 47 -28.32 40.72 -4.44
CA ILE A 47 -28.27 39.87 -5.63
C ILE A 47 -29.69 39.32 -5.88
N PRO A 48 -30.38 39.73 -6.97
CA PRO A 48 -31.67 39.14 -7.32
C PRO A 48 -31.48 37.68 -7.72
N ALA A 49 -32.41 36.81 -7.30
CA ALA A 49 -32.35 35.38 -7.55
C ALA A 49 -33.76 34.75 -7.63
N HIS A 50 -33.82 33.46 -7.96
CA HIS A 50 -35.06 32.73 -8.21
C HIS A 50 -35.12 31.52 -7.25
N LYS A 51 -36.08 31.56 -6.31
CA LYS A 51 -36.26 30.50 -5.29
C LYS A 51 -36.34 29.10 -5.89
N VAL A 52 -37.09 28.94 -6.97
CA VAL A 52 -37.29 27.65 -7.63
C VAL A 52 -35.98 27.07 -8.19
N ILE A 53 -35.13 27.92 -8.79
CA ILE A 53 -33.82 27.48 -9.35
C ILE A 53 -32.90 27.10 -8.21
N LEU A 54 -32.79 27.95 -7.17
CA LEU A 54 -31.93 27.66 -6.01
C LEU A 54 -32.37 26.36 -5.30
N ALA A 55 -33.68 26.21 -5.04
CA ALA A 55 -34.21 25.04 -4.34
C ALA A 55 -34.13 23.73 -5.17
N ALA A 56 -34.24 23.82 -6.49
CA ALA A 56 -34.11 22.68 -7.39
C ALA A 56 -32.66 22.15 -7.44
N ARG A 57 -31.66 23.01 -7.17
CA ARG A 57 -30.23 22.69 -7.30
C ARG A 57 -29.57 22.38 -5.97
N SER A 58 -30.14 22.80 -4.83
CA SER A 58 -29.54 22.65 -3.50
C SER A 58 -30.60 22.38 -2.44
N GLU A 59 -30.42 21.31 -1.69
CA GLU A 59 -31.25 20.98 -0.52
C GLU A 59 -31.18 22.07 0.56
N TYR A 60 -30.00 22.68 0.73
CA TYR A 60 -29.83 23.79 1.66
C TYR A 60 -30.76 24.96 1.28
N PHE A 61 -30.71 25.42 0.03
CA PHE A 61 -31.56 26.48 -0.44
C PHE A 61 -33.05 26.09 -0.46
N ARG A 62 -33.35 24.81 -0.70
CA ARG A 62 -34.74 24.33 -0.58
C ARG A 62 -35.23 24.43 0.85
N ALA A 63 -34.45 24.00 1.82
CA ALA A 63 -34.80 24.11 3.23
C ALA A 63 -34.91 25.57 3.68
N LEU A 64 -33.95 26.42 3.28
CA LEU A 64 -33.93 27.84 3.62
C LEU A 64 -35.13 28.62 3.05
N LEU A 65 -35.45 28.37 1.78
CA LEU A 65 -36.45 29.19 1.06
C LEU A 65 -37.87 28.63 1.10
N PHE A 66 -38.07 27.33 1.38
CA PHE A 66 -39.35 26.64 1.40
C PHE A 66 -39.60 25.79 2.65
N GLY A 67 -38.65 25.67 3.56
CA GLY A 67 -38.74 24.80 4.75
C GLY A 67 -39.57 25.39 5.91
N GLY A 68 -40.25 26.51 5.73
CA GLY A 68 -41.05 27.14 6.78
C GLY A 68 -40.23 27.89 7.84
N MET A 69 -38.95 28.11 7.60
CA MET A 69 -38.10 28.96 8.42
C MET A 69 -38.45 30.45 8.22
N ARG A 70 -37.95 31.32 9.08
CA ARG A 70 -38.20 32.77 9.08
C ARG A 70 -37.83 33.40 7.73
N GLU A 71 -36.74 32.93 7.14
CA GLU A 71 -36.21 33.37 5.85
C GLU A 71 -37.13 33.02 4.67
N SER A 72 -37.93 31.97 4.78
CA SER A 72 -38.84 31.54 3.70
C SER A 72 -39.93 32.58 3.37
N SER A 73 -40.31 33.40 4.36
CA SER A 73 -41.30 34.45 4.22
C SER A 73 -40.73 35.84 3.94
N GLN A 74 -39.38 35.99 3.99
CA GLN A 74 -38.72 37.26 3.76
C GLN A 74 -38.41 37.48 2.27
N PRO A 75 -38.54 38.71 1.74
CA PRO A 75 -38.14 39.05 0.38
C PRO A 75 -36.62 39.15 0.24
N GLU A 76 -35.90 39.33 1.35
CA GLU A 76 -34.43 39.43 1.42
C GLU A 76 -33.88 38.38 2.38
N VAL A 77 -32.86 37.65 1.95
CA VAL A 77 -32.18 36.61 2.74
C VAL A 77 -30.70 36.92 2.82
N GLU A 78 -30.18 37.10 4.03
CA GLU A 78 -28.76 37.36 4.27
C GLU A 78 -27.99 36.02 4.37
N LEU A 79 -26.92 35.92 3.60
CA LEU A 79 -25.97 34.77 3.66
C LEU A 79 -24.70 35.25 4.40
N VAL A 80 -24.57 34.81 5.63
CA VAL A 80 -23.46 35.16 6.51
C VAL A 80 -22.21 34.35 6.13
N ASP A 81 -21.02 34.93 6.38
CA ASP A 81 -19.70 34.29 6.15
C ASP A 81 -19.51 33.73 4.72
N THR A 82 -20.10 34.46 3.74
CA THR A 82 -20.09 34.05 2.34
C THR A 82 -19.24 35.02 1.51
N PRO A 83 -18.05 34.63 1.00
CA PRO A 83 -17.22 35.49 0.16
C PRO A 83 -17.94 35.83 -1.16
N LEU A 84 -18.19 37.09 -1.40
CA LEU A 84 -18.96 37.57 -2.56
C LEU A 84 -18.40 37.09 -3.91
N PRO A 85 -17.06 37.14 -4.17
CA PRO A 85 -16.51 36.65 -5.44
C PRO A 85 -16.83 35.17 -5.68
N ALA A 86 -16.59 34.34 -4.69
CA ALA A 86 -16.83 32.90 -4.77
C ALA A 86 -18.33 32.59 -4.95
N PHE A 87 -19.19 33.32 -4.20
CA PHE A 87 -20.61 33.12 -4.31
C PHE A 87 -21.15 33.48 -5.70
N LYS A 88 -20.66 34.55 -6.34
CA LYS A 88 -21.05 34.89 -7.73
C LYS A 88 -20.73 33.77 -8.70
N HIS A 89 -19.58 33.14 -8.58
CA HIS A 89 -19.20 31.98 -9.43
C HIS A 89 -20.04 30.75 -9.12
N LEU A 90 -20.32 30.46 -7.85
CA LEU A 90 -21.20 29.38 -7.46
C LEU A 90 -22.65 29.64 -7.95
N LEU A 91 -23.15 30.86 -7.79
CA LEU A 91 -24.48 31.21 -8.28
C LEU A 91 -24.57 31.03 -9.80
N ARG A 92 -23.56 31.47 -10.55
CA ARG A 92 -23.51 31.23 -11.99
C ARG A 92 -23.56 29.74 -12.32
N TYR A 93 -22.81 28.90 -11.56
CA TYR A 93 -22.86 27.45 -11.71
C TYR A 93 -24.24 26.88 -11.42
N ILE A 94 -24.96 27.39 -10.41
CA ILE A 94 -26.32 26.98 -10.09
C ILE A 94 -27.25 27.17 -11.30
N TYR A 95 -27.09 28.30 -12.02
CA TYR A 95 -27.94 28.64 -13.18
C TYR A 95 -27.52 27.96 -14.48
N THR A 96 -26.21 27.69 -14.66
CA THR A 96 -25.69 27.22 -15.95
C THR A 96 -25.25 25.74 -15.93
N GLY A 97 -24.99 25.17 -14.75
CA GLY A 97 -24.36 23.85 -14.61
C GLY A 97 -22.90 23.81 -15.06
N ASN A 98 -22.28 24.97 -15.37
CA ASN A 98 -20.93 25.02 -15.93
C ASN A 98 -20.02 25.97 -15.13
N MET A 99 -18.76 25.53 -14.88
CA MET A 99 -17.72 26.31 -14.23
C MET A 99 -16.34 25.95 -14.82
N SER A 100 -15.54 26.96 -15.15
CA SER A 100 -14.18 26.79 -15.69
C SER A 100 -13.14 27.12 -14.62
N LEU A 101 -12.61 26.11 -13.96
CA LEU A 101 -11.67 26.26 -12.83
C LEU A 101 -10.31 26.83 -13.25
N ASN A 102 -9.84 26.54 -14.46
CA ASN A 102 -8.53 26.96 -14.97
C ASN A 102 -8.33 28.49 -15.02
N SER A 103 -9.42 29.25 -14.98
CA SER A 103 -9.38 30.72 -15.03
C SER A 103 -9.30 31.39 -13.66
N PHE A 104 -9.38 30.61 -12.58
CA PHE A 104 -9.43 31.11 -11.22
C PHE A 104 -8.09 30.97 -10.52
N LYS A 105 -7.83 31.87 -9.53
CA LYS A 105 -6.75 31.70 -8.58
C LYS A 105 -7.12 30.63 -7.55
N GLU A 106 -6.13 30.00 -6.98
CA GLU A 106 -6.30 28.89 -6.03
C GLU A 106 -7.16 29.28 -4.81
N ASP A 107 -6.94 30.48 -4.25
CA ASP A 107 -7.71 30.97 -3.09
C ASP A 107 -9.22 31.04 -3.42
N LEU A 108 -9.57 31.55 -4.61
CA LEU A 108 -10.97 31.62 -5.06
C LEU A 108 -11.56 30.22 -5.27
N ILE A 109 -10.77 29.26 -5.74
CA ILE A 109 -11.23 27.87 -5.91
C ILE A 109 -11.52 27.23 -4.55
N LEU A 110 -10.70 27.51 -3.53
CA LEU A 110 -10.90 27.01 -2.17
C LEU A 110 -12.13 27.66 -1.51
N ASP A 111 -12.36 28.95 -1.74
CA ASP A 111 -13.59 29.61 -1.30
C ASP A 111 -14.83 28.98 -1.96
N ILE A 112 -14.78 28.71 -3.27
CA ILE A 112 -15.86 28.03 -4.00
C ILE A 112 -16.06 26.60 -3.46
N LEU A 113 -14.99 25.87 -3.15
CA LEU A 113 -15.05 24.54 -2.53
C LEU A 113 -15.78 24.59 -1.19
N GLY A 114 -15.43 25.58 -0.34
CA GLY A 114 -16.11 25.81 0.93
C GLY A 114 -17.62 26.08 0.77
N LEU A 115 -17.99 26.92 -0.19
CA LEU A 115 -19.39 27.21 -0.49
C LEU A 115 -20.11 25.99 -1.11
N ALA A 116 -19.42 25.20 -1.95
CA ALA A 116 -19.99 23.97 -2.50
C ALA A 116 -20.29 22.95 -1.38
N HIS A 117 -19.39 22.82 -0.41
CA HIS A 117 -19.58 22.00 0.78
C HIS A 117 -20.75 22.52 1.64
N LEU A 118 -20.74 23.81 1.99
CA LEU A 118 -21.76 24.45 2.83
C LEU A 118 -23.17 24.34 2.25
N TYR A 119 -23.33 24.56 0.95
CA TYR A 119 -24.61 24.54 0.26
C TYR A 119 -24.99 23.19 -0.36
N GLY A 120 -24.18 22.13 -0.14
CA GLY A 120 -24.48 20.73 -0.47
C GLY A 120 -24.34 20.37 -1.96
N PHE A 121 -23.41 21.00 -2.69
CA PHE A 121 -23.10 20.70 -4.10
C PHE A 121 -22.05 19.61 -4.21
N GLN A 122 -22.38 18.36 -3.87
CA GLN A 122 -21.43 17.24 -3.78
C GLN A 122 -20.70 16.95 -5.10
N GLU A 123 -21.39 17.05 -6.26
CA GLU A 123 -20.75 16.85 -7.57
C GLU A 123 -19.71 17.94 -7.90
N LEU A 124 -19.99 19.19 -7.52
CA LEU A 124 -19.05 20.30 -7.69
C LEU A 124 -17.87 20.17 -6.73
N GLU A 125 -18.14 19.82 -5.47
CA GLU A 125 -17.13 19.54 -4.46
C GLU A 125 -16.16 18.43 -4.93
N HIS A 126 -16.70 17.33 -5.45
CA HIS A 126 -15.90 16.24 -6.03
C HIS A 126 -15.07 16.73 -7.22
N SER A 127 -15.67 17.45 -8.16
CA SER A 127 -14.98 17.95 -9.36
C SER A 127 -13.86 18.94 -9.01
N ILE A 128 -14.07 19.82 -8.04
CA ILE A 128 -13.05 20.75 -7.53
C ILE A 128 -11.94 19.97 -6.83
N SER A 129 -12.29 18.97 -6.03
CA SER A 129 -11.30 18.12 -5.32
C SER A 129 -10.39 17.40 -6.31
N GLU A 130 -10.93 16.81 -7.38
CA GLU A 130 -10.13 16.15 -8.43
C GLU A 130 -9.24 17.16 -9.17
N TYR A 131 -9.73 18.35 -9.47
CA TYR A 131 -8.93 19.42 -10.05
C TYR A 131 -7.77 19.83 -9.14
N LEU A 132 -8.03 20.07 -7.84
CA LEU A 132 -7.01 20.45 -6.87
C LEU A 132 -5.93 19.39 -6.69
N LYS A 133 -6.28 18.10 -6.74
CA LYS A 133 -5.29 17.01 -6.74
C LYS A 133 -4.33 17.10 -7.94
N ALA A 134 -4.85 17.45 -9.11
CA ALA A 134 -4.05 17.55 -10.33
C ALA A 134 -3.11 18.76 -10.37
N VAL A 135 -3.42 19.82 -9.60
CA VAL A 135 -2.65 21.08 -9.58
C VAL A 135 -1.91 21.33 -8.27
N LEU A 136 -1.73 20.30 -7.44
CA LEU A 136 -0.95 20.41 -6.19
C LEU A 136 0.44 20.98 -6.44
N SER A 137 0.85 21.93 -5.61
CA SER A 137 2.17 22.55 -5.65
C SER A 137 2.69 22.87 -4.23
N VAL A 138 3.99 23.08 -4.10
CA VAL A 138 4.61 23.47 -2.82
C VAL A 138 3.98 24.73 -2.24
N ARG A 139 3.55 25.64 -3.11
CA ARG A 139 2.91 26.92 -2.73
C ARG A 139 1.52 26.73 -2.12
N THR A 140 0.73 25.78 -2.63
CA THR A 140 -0.70 25.68 -2.33
C THR A 140 -1.06 24.51 -1.42
N VAL A 141 -0.20 23.51 -1.30
CA VAL A 141 -0.51 22.24 -0.62
C VAL A 141 -0.87 22.42 0.85
N CYS A 142 -0.23 23.35 1.57
CA CYS A 142 -0.55 23.59 2.99
C CYS A 142 -1.97 24.09 3.16
N LEU A 143 -2.41 25.06 2.35
CA LEU A 143 -3.76 25.60 2.37
C LEU A 143 -4.82 24.57 1.89
N ILE A 144 -4.48 23.81 0.84
CA ILE A 144 -5.35 22.72 0.35
C ILE A 144 -5.53 21.64 1.44
N TYR A 145 -4.47 21.30 2.14
CA TYR A 145 -4.53 20.32 3.22
C TYR A 145 -5.42 20.78 4.38
N ASP A 146 -5.25 22.04 4.83
CA ASP A 146 -6.08 22.64 5.89
C ASP A 146 -7.56 22.66 5.48
N THR A 147 -7.86 23.10 4.25
CA THR A 147 -9.23 23.15 3.72
C THR A 147 -9.84 21.73 3.60
N ALA A 148 -9.07 20.78 3.07
CA ALA A 148 -9.52 19.39 2.95
C ALA A 148 -9.76 18.72 4.31
N SER A 149 -8.97 19.08 5.32
CA SER A 149 -9.13 18.60 6.70
C SER A 149 -10.36 19.21 7.35
N LEU A 150 -10.61 20.51 7.15
CA LEU A 150 -11.77 21.24 7.66
C LEU A 150 -13.09 20.64 7.13
N TYR A 151 -13.16 20.38 5.83
CA TYR A 151 -14.36 19.84 5.18
C TYR A 151 -14.40 18.31 5.12
N GLN A 152 -13.47 17.62 5.77
CA GLN A 152 -13.38 16.14 5.84
C GLN A 152 -13.30 15.46 4.46
N LEU A 153 -12.66 16.11 3.49
CA LEU A 153 -12.43 15.62 2.13
C LEU A 153 -11.27 14.62 2.11
N ALA A 154 -11.52 13.40 2.57
CA ALA A 154 -10.48 12.40 2.84
C ALA A 154 -9.55 12.18 1.63
N SER A 155 -10.11 12.03 0.42
CA SER A 155 -9.34 11.76 -0.79
C SER A 155 -8.41 12.91 -1.19
N LEU A 156 -8.84 14.18 -1.03
CA LEU A 156 -8.01 15.36 -1.29
C LEU A 156 -6.95 15.54 -0.20
N ARG A 157 -7.33 15.35 1.07
CA ARG A 157 -6.41 15.40 2.21
C ARG A 157 -5.28 14.39 2.05
N ASP A 158 -5.61 13.14 1.70
CA ASP A 158 -4.62 12.07 1.57
C ASP A 158 -3.69 12.31 0.36
N ALA A 159 -4.21 12.84 -0.75
CA ALA A 159 -3.38 13.28 -1.88
C ALA A 159 -2.42 14.42 -1.50
N ALA A 160 -2.89 15.41 -0.73
CA ALA A 160 -2.06 16.50 -0.22
C ALA A 160 -0.95 15.96 0.71
N LEU A 161 -1.26 15.01 1.60
CA LEU A 161 -0.26 14.37 2.46
C LEU A 161 0.82 13.62 1.67
N VAL A 162 0.43 12.86 0.65
CA VAL A 162 1.40 12.16 -0.22
C VAL A 162 2.29 13.14 -0.95
N PHE A 163 1.74 14.25 -1.41
CA PHE A 163 2.53 15.33 -2.03
C PHE A 163 3.49 15.96 -1.03
N MET A 164 3.03 16.29 0.19
CA MET A 164 3.87 16.85 1.25
C MET A 164 5.01 15.90 1.66
N ASP A 165 4.75 14.61 1.77
CA ASP A 165 5.76 13.60 2.09
C ASP A 165 6.88 13.58 1.04
N ARG A 166 6.54 13.73 -0.26
CA ARG A 166 7.51 13.73 -1.37
C ARG A 166 8.33 15.03 -1.45
N HIS A 167 7.73 16.15 -1.10
CA HIS A 167 8.31 17.50 -1.22
C HIS A 167 8.60 18.14 0.13
N ALA A 168 8.81 17.35 1.18
CA ALA A 168 8.97 17.84 2.55
C ALA A 168 10.05 18.92 2.69
N VAL A 169 11.22 18.72 2.07
CA VAL A 169 12.34 19.68 2.14
C VAL A 169 11.99 21.02 1.49
N GLU A 170 11.32 20.99 0.34
CA GLU A 170 10.89 22.19 -0.38
C GLU A 170 9.82 22.96 0.41
N ILE A 171 8.86 22.24 0.98
CA ILE A 171 7.74 22.79 1.76
C ILE A 171 8.25 23.44 3.05
N LEU A 172 9.19 22.82 3.77
CA LEU A 172 9.79 23.36 4.98
C LEU A 172 10.52 24.69 4.75
N GLY A 173 11.03 24.90 3.53
CA GLY A 173 11.69 26.16 3.13
C GLY A 173 10.76 27.20 2.54
N HIS A 174 9.47 26.88 2.28
CA HIS A 174 8.54 27.76 1.59
C HIS A 174 7.68 28.57 2.56
N GLU A 175 7.36 29.82 2.22
CA GLU A 175 6.55 30.73 3.04
C GLU A 175 5.13 30.19 3.34
N SER A 176 4.56 29.35 2.46
CA SER A 176 3.25 28.72 2.67
C SER A 176 3.18 27.86 3.93
N PHE A 177 4.31 27.33 4.40
CA PHE A 177 4.38 26.54 5.63
C PHE A 177 4.05 27.39 6.87
N LEU A 178 4.34 28.70 6.84
CA LEU A 178 4.05 29.60 7.97
C LEU A 178 2.56 29.85 8.18
N GLY A 179 1.73 29.62 7.16
CA GLY A 179 0.26 29.79 7.22
C GLY A 179 -0.51 28.54 7.61
N ILE A 180 0.17 27.42 7.85
CA ILE A 180 -0.52 26.15 8.19
C ILE A 180 -1.13 26.21 9.59
N SER A 181 -2.29 25.56 9.79
CA SER A 181 -2.93 25.49 11.11
C SER A 181 -2.13 24.65 12.10
N GLU A 182 -2.30 24.94 13.40
CA GLU A 182 -1.62 24.19 14.49
C GLU A 182 -1.89 22.69 14.40
N LEU A 183 -3.15 22.33 14.21
CA LEU A 183 -3.55 20.92 14.13
C LEU A 183 -2.91 20.22 12.93
N ALA A 184 -2.92 20.87 11.78
CA ALA A 184 -2.29 20.34 10.56
C ALA A 184 -0.78 20.24 10.71
N LEU A 185 -0.13 21.24 11.27
CA LEU A 185 1.32 21.22 11.54
C LEU A 185 1.70 20.01 12.39
N LYS A 186 1.01 19.81 13.52
CA LYS A 186 1.24 18.68 14.41
C LYS A 186 1.02 17.34 13.67
N GLN A 187 -0.07 17.21 12.92
CA GLN A 187 -0.36 15.98 12.16
C GLN A 187 0.69 15.66 11.12
N ILE A 188 1.22 16.67 10.41
CA ILE A 188 2.23 16.48 9.36
C ILE A 188 3.56 16.06 9.97
N ILE A 189 4.07 16.79 10.97
CA ILE A 189 5.39 16.50 11.55
C ILE A 189 5.42 15.24 12.44
N SER A 190 4.27 14.75 12.91
CA SER A 190 4.19 13.47 13.63
C SER A 190 4.42 12.24 12.75
N ARG A 191 4.24 12.38 11.43
CA ARG A 191 4.30 11.26 10.47
C ARG A 191 5.74 10.82 10.20
N ASP A 192 5.95 9.51 10.11
CA ASP A 192 7.25 8.95 9.72
C ASP A 192 7.55 9.17 8.23
N SER A 193 6.51 9.36 7.41
CA SER A 193 6.61 9.59 5.96
C SER A 193 6.96 11.02 5.57
N PHE A 194 6.80 12.00 6.46
CA PHE A 194 7.26 13.38 6.22
C PHE A 194 8.78 13.46 6.31
N CYS A 195 9.45 13.13 5.22
CA CYS A 195 10.89 12.87 5.16
C CYS A 195 11.71 14.15 5.00
N GLY A 196 11.83 14.92 6.10
CA GLY A 196 12.75 16.05 6.23
C GLY A 196 13.80 15.78 7.30
N ALA A 197 14.98 16.42 7.20
CA ALA A 197 15.94 16.38 8.30
C ALA A 197 15.33 17.04 9.55
N GLU A 198 15.49 16.43 10.73
CA GLU A 198 14.86 16.94 11.96
C GLU A 198 15.28 18.38 12.28
N VAL A 199 16.52 18.75 11.94
CA VAL A 199 17.01 20.13 12.11
C VAL A 199 16.26 21.12 11.22
N ASP A 200 15.87 20.74 10.01
CA ASP A 200 15.13 21.60 9.09
C ASP A 200 13.66 21.69 9.48
N ILE A 201 13.07 20.57 9.95
CA ILE A 201 11.74 20.57 10.55
C ILE A 201 11.70 21.52 11.76
N PHE A 202 12.69 21.43 12.65
CA PHE A 202 12.78 22.33 13.81
C PHE A 202 12.92 23.80 13.41
N ARG A 203 13.75 24.11 12.41
CA ARG A 203 13.90 25.49 11.90
C ARG A 203 12.58 26.04 11.38
N ALA A 204 11.85 25.26 10.59
CA ALA A 204 10.54 25.63 10.04
C ALA A 204 9.50 25.83 11.16
N VAL A 205 9.44 24.92 12.14
CA VAL A 205 8.57 25.05 13.32
C VAL A 205 8.94 26.27 14.17
N SER A 206 10.23 26.55 14.38
CA SER A 206 10.69 27.76 15.07
C SER A 206 10.36 29.05 14.32
N ALA A 207 10.37 29.03 12.97
CA ALA A 207 9.91 30.17 12.18
C ALA A 207 8.39 30.34 12.30
N TRP A 208 7.63 29.26 12.22
CA TRP A 208 6.17 29.24 12.38
C TRP A 208 5.73 29.73 13.76
N SER A 209 6.45 29.41 14.84
CA SER A 209 6.12 29.87 16.21
C SER A 209 6.20 31.39 16.34
N LYS A 210 7.09 32.06 15.59
CA LYS A 210 7.22 33.52 15.60
C LYS A 210 6.01 34.23 14.97
N THR A 211 5.34 33.57 14.01
CA THR A 211 4.10 34.08 13.39
C THR A 211 2.86 33.76 14.24
N ASN A 212 2.96 32.84 15.20
CA ASN A 212 1.88 32.36 16.05
C ASN A 212 2.24 32.45 17.55
N PRO A 213 2.57 33.62 18.10
CA PRO A 213 3.18 33.76 19.44
C PRO A 213 2.21 33.45 20.61
N SER A 214 0.92 33.34 20.35
CA SER A 214 -0.11 33.07 21.36
C SER A 214 -0.41 31.58 21.58
N LEU A 215 0.15 30.69 20.73
CA LEU A 215 -0.13 29.26 20.78
C LEU A 215 0.85 28.53 21.72
N ASP A 216 0.35 27.47 22.35
CA ASP A 216 1.20 26.55 23.11
C ASP A 216 2.02 25.66 22.17
N MET A 217 3.34 25.85 22.19
CA MET A 217 4.26 25.13 21.33
C MET A 217 4.59 23.71 21.82
N GLN A 218 4.30 23.36 23.07
CA GLN A 218 4.70 22.10 23.68
C GLN A 218 4.16 20.85 22.91
N PRO A 219 2.88 20.82 22.46
CA PRO A 219 2.36 19.67 21.72
C PRO A 219 3.00 19.49 20.34
N ILE A 220 3.50 20.57 19.71
CA ILE A 220 4.18 20.54 18.42
C ILE A 220 5.64 20.13 18.61
N LEU A 221 6.33 20.72 19.59
CA LEU A 221 7.73 20.42 19.88
C LEU A 221 7.95 18.98 20.35
N ALA A 222 6.94 18.36 20.98
CA ALA A 222 6.98 16.95 21.36
C ALA A 222 7.05 15.99 20.16
N GLU A 223 6.67 16.43 18.96
CA GLU A 223 6.76 15.63 17.74
C GLU A 223 8.15 15.74 17.05
N ILE A 224 9.02 16.64 17.51
CA ILE A 224 10.38 16.77 17.04
C ILE A 224 11.26 15.66 17.63
N ARG A 225 11.95 14.92 16.81
CA ARG A 225 12.73 13.72 17.19
C ARG A 225 14.15 14.10 17.58
N LEU A 226 14.30 14.72 18.76
CA LEU A 226 15.56 15.29 19.23
C LEU A 226 16.72 14.29 19.28
N SER A 227 16.45 13.01 19.52
CA SER A 227 17.44 11.93 19.51
C SER A 227 18.09 11.69 18.13
N LEU A 228 17.51 12.21 17.05
CA LEU A 228 18.08 12.14 15.69
C LEU A 228 19.00 13.32 15.34
N PHE A 229 19.06 14.35 16.18
CA PHE A 229 19.95 15.48 15.97
C PHE A 229 21.41 15.14 16.23
N THR A 230 22.31 15.84 15.54
CA THR A 230 23.70 15.86 15.98
C THR A 230 23.83 16.70 17.25
N ILE A 231 24.81 16.40 18.10
CA ILE A 231 25.10 17.21 19.31
C ILE A 231 25.35 18.68 18.92
N ASN A 232 26.03 18.91 17.78
CA ASN A 232 26.28 20.25 17.28
C ASN A 232 24.98 21.00 16.95
N ASP A 233 24.00 20.34 16.33
CA ASP A 233 22.71 20.97 16.00
C ASP A 233 21.88 21.24 17.25
N LEU A 234 21.86 20.32 18.22
CA LEU A 234 21.21 20.55 19.52
C LEU A 234 21.76 21.80 20.22
N LEU A 235 23.09 21.95 20.23
CA LEU A 235 23.74 23.07 20.97
C LEU A 235 23.70 24.38 20.20
N LYS A 236 23.83 24.38 18.85
CA LYS A 236 23.97 25.61 18.06
C LYS A 236 22.67 26.06 17.38
N VAL A 237 21.71 25.13 17.14
CA VAL A 237 20.47 25.47 16.46
C VAL A 237 19.29 25.43 17.43
N VAL A 238 19.14 24.37 18.24
CA VAL A 238 17.97 24.20 19.10
C VAL A 238 18.11 25.05 20.36
N ARG A 239 19.18 24.86 21.13
CA ARG A 239 19.40 25.54 22.43
C ARG A 239 19.21 27.05 22.40
N PRO A 240 19.76 27.82 21.40
CA PRO A 240 19.65 29.27 21.37
C PRO A 240 18.22 29.81 21.17
N THR A 241 17.27 28.96 20.77
CA THR A 241 15.86 29.36 20.59
C THR A 241 15.08 29.40 21.90
N GLU A 242 15.58 28.76 22.95
CA GLU A 242 14.91 28.59 24.25
C GLU A 242 13.50 27.96 24.18
N LEU A 243 13.11 27.42 23.03
CA LEU A 243 11.81 26.74 22.84
C LEU A 243 11.74 25.38 23.56
N ILE A 244 12.89 24.73 23.74
CA ILE A 244 13.03 23.43 24.38
C ILE A 244 13.91 23.57 25.62
N PRO A 245 13.45 23.10 26.80
CA PRO A 245 14.24 23.15 28.03
C PRO A 245 15.59 22.41 27.91
N ALA A 246 16.63 22.92 28.59
CA ALA A 246 17.96 22.33 28.53
C ALA A 246 18.01 20.87 29.02
N ASP A 247 17.20 20.51 30.01
CA ASP A 247 17.13 19.15 30.53
C ASP A 247 16.60 18.17 29.46
N VAL A 248 15.59 18.57 28.66
CA VAL A 248 15.07 17.75 27.55
C VAL A 248 16.14 17.54 26.46
N LEU A 249 17.01 18.51 26.23
CA LEU A 249 18.14 18.34 25.31
C LEU A 249 19.18 17.36 25.85
N LEU A 250 19.45 17.37 27.16
CA LEU A 250 20.34 16.41 27.81
C LEU A 250 19.76 14.99 27.75
N ASP A 251 18.45 14.84 28.02
CA ASP A 251 17.75 13.56 27.91
C ASP A 251 17.82 13.01 26.48
N ALA A 252 17.69 13.87 25.47
CA ALA A 252 17.80 13.47 24.06
C ALA A 252 19.23 13.00 23.70
N ILE A 253 20.27 13.64 24.25
CA ILE A 253 21.66 13.23 24.08
C ILE A 253 21.90 11.89 24.77
N GLN A 254 21.39 11.72 25.99
CA GLN A 254 21.48 10.47 26.72
C GLN A 254 20.76 9.34 25.94
N SER A 255 19.53 9.57 25.55
CA SER A 255 18.75 8.62 24.72
C SER A 255 19.49 8.20 23.45
N ARG A 256 20.12 9.17 22.74
CA ARG A 256 20.90 8.85 21.52
C ARG A 256 22.12 7.97 21.82
N THR A 257 22.76 8.15 22.97
CA THR A 257 23.98 7.39 23.35
C THR A 257 23.66 6.00 23.91
N GLU A 258 22.52 5.83 24.55
CA GLU A 258 22.12 4.59 25.21
C GLU A 258 21.24 3.69 24.33
N SER A 259 20.42 4.28 23.45
CA SER A 259 19.53 3.52 22.55
C SER A 259 20.28 2.91 21.38
N ARG A 260 19.87 1.70 21.01
CA ARG A 260 20.29 1.08 19.76
C ARG A 260 19.73 1.90 18.58
N ASP A 261 20.46 1.95 17.46
CA ASP A 261 20.02 2.70 16.28
C ASP A 261 18.66 2.22 15.75
N THR A 262 18.38 0.93 15.89
CA THR A 262 17.10 0.31 15.53
C THR A 262 15.92 0.67 16.42
N GLU A 263 16.14 1.26 17.58
CA GLU A 263 15.11 1.73 18.52
C GLU A 263 14.71 3.17 18.23
N LEU A 264 15.50 3.90 17.44
CA LEU A 264 15.22 5.26 17.06
C LEU A 264 14.11 5.34 16.01
N ARG A 265 13.25 6.32 16.15
CA ARG A 265 12.14 6.56 15.23
C ARG A 265 12.59 7.44 14.07
N TYR A 266 13.04 6.83 12.99
CA TYR A 266 13.47 7.53 11.78
C TYR A 266 12.30 7.98 10.90
N ARG A 267 12.58 8.94 10.00
CA ARG A 267 11.69 9.31 8.89
C ARG A 267 12.19 8.69 7.60
N GLY A 268 11.27 8.32 6.72
CA GLY A 268 11.60 7.73 5.42
C GLY A 268 10.51 7.96 4.38
N TYR A 269 10.90 7.92 3.13
CA TYR A 269 9.98 8.05 2.00
C TYR A 269 9.03 6.87 1.93
N LYS A 270 7.74 7.15 1.77
CA LYS A 270 6.70 6.16 1.55
C LYS A 270 6.26 6.19 0.09
N MET A 271 6.56 5.12 -0.64
CA MET A 271 6.21 4.96 -2.06
C MET A 271 5.28 3.74 -2.20
N PRO A 272 3.95 3.94 -2.18
CA PRO A 272 3.00 2.84 -2.25
C PRO A 272 3.16 2.03 -3.54
N GLU A 273 3.26 0.69 -3.40
CA GLU A 273 3.37 -0.31 -4.48
C GLU A 273 4.54 -0.06 -5.46
N GLU A 274 5.49 0.80 -5.13
CA GLU A 274 6.67 1.07 -5.94
C GLU A 274 7.90 0.36 -5.38
N ASN A 275 8.65 -0.32 -6.25
CA ASN A 275 9.92 -0.93 -5.86
C ASN A 275 10.99 0.15 -5.65
N VAL A 276 11.44 0.33 -4.41
CA VAL A 276 12.47 1.30 -4.04
C VAL A 276 13.90 0.74 -4.14
N ALA A 277 14.04 -0.58 -4.32
CA ALA A 277 15.34 -1.24 -4.49
C ALA A 277 15.73 -1.30 -5.98
N VAL A 278 15.73 -0.17 -6.67
CA VAL A 278 16.11 -0.08 -8.09
C VAL A 278 17.12 1.05 -8.33
N PRO A 279 18.00 0.92 -9.33
CA PRO A 279 19.03 1.94 -9.62
C PRO A 279 18.46 3.33 -9.93
N ARG A 280 17.28 3.42 -10.53
CA ARG A 280 16.61 4.70 -10.82
C ARG A 280 16.29 5.50 -9.56
N HIS A 281 16.10 4.84 -8.42
CA HIS A 281 15.93 5.46 -7.11
C HIS A 281 17.24 5.56 -6.31
N GLY A 282 18.40 5.27 -6.95
CA GLY A 282 19.71 5.34 -6.34
C GLY A 282 20.10 4.12 -5.50
N ALA A 283 19.34 3.02 -5.60
CA ALA A 283 19.69 1.79 -4.88
C ALA A 283 20.93 1.13 -5.49
N THR A 284 21.80 0.57 -4.64
CA THR A 284 23.07 -0.07 -5.02
C THR A 284 23.35 -1.29 -4.18
N VAL A 285 24.02 -2.28 -4.77
CA VAL A 285 24.50 -3.46 -4.04
C VAL A 285 25.91 -3.18 -3.52
N LEU A 286 26.06 -3.12 -2.21
CA LEU A 286 27.36 -2.85 -1.56
C LEU A 286 28.21 -4.10 -1.43
N VAL A 287 27.61 -5.20 -0.97
CA VAL A 287 28.28 -6.49 -0.73
C VAL A 287 27.56 -7.59 -1.48
N GLY A 288 28.32 -8.55 -2.03
CA GLY A 288 27.85 -9.66 -2.86
C GLY A 288 28.72 -9.84 -4.10
N GLU A 289 28.69 -11.01 -4.70
CA GLU A 289 29.32 -11.27 -6.00
C GLU A 289 28.29 -11.04 -7.12
N VAL A 290 28.75 -10.59 -8.30
CA VAL A 290 27.91 -10.27 -9.48
C VAL A 290 26.78 -9.25 -9.14
N LYS A 291 27.18 -8.11 -8.62
CA LYS A 291 26.27 -7.09 -8.04
C LYS A 291 25.24 -6.52 -9.01
N SER A 292 25.54 -6.49 -10.31
CA SER A 292 24.70 -5.86 -11.33
C SER A 292 23.37 -6.58 -11.59
N ALA A 293 23.31 -7.88 -11.32
CA ALA A 293 22.13 -8.69 -11.63
C ALA A 293 20.97 -8.55 -10.63
N LEU A 294 21.26 -8.17 -9.36
CA LEU A 294 20.27 -8.23 -8.29
C LEU A 294 19.13 -7.19 -8.43
N LEU A 295 19.45 -6.02 -8.94
CA LEU A 295 18.53 -4.86 -8.97
C LEU A 295 18.20 -4.41 -10.40
N ASP A 296 18.54 -5.21 -11.43
CA ASP A 296 18.29 -4.88 -12.84
C ASP A 296 16.82 -5.11 -13.25
N GLY A 297 16.03 -5.78 -12.41
CA GLY A 297 14.61 -6.10 -12.66
C GLY A 297 14.40 -7.29 -13.58
N ASP A 298 15.47 -7.96 -14.03
CA ASP A 298 15.36 -9.15 -14.87
C ASP A 298 15.16 -10.41 -14.03
N SER A 299 13.96 -10.95 -14.04
CA SER A 299 13.58 -12.18 -13.35
C SER A 299 13.43 -13.38 -14.28
N LYS A 300 13.81 -13.25 -15.57
CA LYS A 300 13.59 -14.28 -16.60
C LYS A 300 14.90 -14.81 -17.20
N ASN A 301 15.86 -13.92 -17.45
CA ASN A 301 17.11 -14.23 -18.18
C ASN A 301 18.25 -14.57 -17.22
N TYR A 302 18.09 -15.67 -16.48
CA TYR A 302 19.15 -16.25 -15.64
C TYR A 302 19.35 -17.74 -15.93
N ASP A 303 20.59 -18.19 -15.80
CA ASP A 303 20.99 -19.57 -16.07
C ASP A 303 21.95 -20.12 -14.98
N MET A 304 22.78 -21.08 -15.31
CA MET A 304 23.74 -21.71 -14.36
C MET A 304 24.93 -20.81 -14.02
N GLU A 305 25.21 -19.77 -14.85
CA GLU A 305 26.45 -18.99 -14.78
C GLU A 305 26.20 -17.50 -14.53
N ARG A 306 25.04 -16.97 -14.91
CA ARG A 306 24.73 -15.52 -14.90
C ARG A 306 23.28 -15.20 -14.53
N GLY A 307 23.01 -13.90 -14.33
CA GLY A 307 21.69 -13.38 -13.99
C GLY A 307 21.32 -13.58 -12.52
N PHE A 308 22.29 -13.69 -11.63
CA PHE A 308 22.08 -13.79 -10.19
C PHE A 308 23.25 -13.20 -9.41
N SER A 309 22.97 -12.72 -8.21
CA SER A 309 23.97 -12.36 -7.21
C SER A 309 24.12 -13.49 -6.21
N ARG A 310 25.32 -13.60 -5.62
CA ARG A 310 25.59 -14.70 -4.68
C ARG A 310 26.53 -14.29 -3.56
N HIS A 311 26.54 -15.07 -2.49
CA HIS A 311 27.56 -15.01 -1.44
C HIS A 311 27.87 -16.42 -0.88
N PRO A 312 29.09 -16.67 -0.41
CA PRO A 312 29.43 -17.89 0.30
C PRO A 312 28.66 -17.99 1.63
N ILE A 313 28.11 -19.15 1.93
CA ILE A 313 27.53 -19.46 3.24
C ILE A 313 28.65 -19.81 4.18
N ASP A 314 28.87 -19.02 5.24
CA ASP A 314 29.85 -19.29 6.29
C ASP A 314 29.18 -19.61 7.63
N GLU A 315 29.96 -20.15 8.54
CA GLU A 315 29.48 -20.58 9.86
C GLU A 315 29.25 -19.40 10.81
N THR A 316 29.82 -18.23 10.51
CA THR A 316 29.67 -17.01 11.36
C THR A 316 28.35 -16.29 11.11
N GLY A 317 27.73 -16.48 9.93
CA GLY A 317 26.49 -15.83 9.54
C GLY A 317 26.62 -14.32 9.32
N ASP A 318 27.85 -13.78 9.32
CA ASP A 318 28.12 -12.34 9.20
C ASP A 318 28.15 -11.87 7.75
N LYS A 319 28.33 -12.79 6.80
CA LYS A 319 28.36 -12.48 5.38
C LYS A 319 26.98 -12.59 4.76
N GLY A 320 26.66 -11.63 3.93
CA GLY A 320 25.40 -11.58 3.21
C GLY A 320 25.49 -10.65 2.01
N ILE A 321 24.42 -10.61 1.23
CA ILE A 321 24.25 -9.59 0.18
C ILE A 321 23.67 -8.35 0.85
N ILE A 322 24.35 -7.20 0.68
CA ILE A 322 23.91 -5.93 1.27
C ILE A 322 23.50 -4.98 0.15
N VAL A 323 22.25 -4.55 0.20
CA VAL A 323 21.66 -3.52 -0.65
C VAL A 323 21.52 -2.24 0.15
N LYS A 324 22.01 -1.11 -0.41
CA LYS A 324 21.74 0.24 0.08
C LYS A 324 20.63 0.84 -0.78
N LEU A 325 19.56 1.31 -0.16
CA LEU A 325 18.55 2.13 -0.83
C LEU A 325 19.11 3.53 -1.09
N GLY A 326 18.66 4.23 -2.12
CA GLY A 326 19.13 5.56 -2.45
C GLY A 326 18.79 6.61 -1.38
N MET A 327 17.71 6.38 -0.64
CA MET A 327 17.23 7.18 0.47
C MET A 327 16.57 6.28 1.52
N PRO A 328 16.41 6.73 2.78
CA PRO A 328 15.61 6.02 3.77
C PRO A 328 14.17 5.85 3.29
N CYS A 329 13.68 4.62 3.19
CA CYS A 329 12.32 4.31 2.75
C CYS A 329 11.55 3.53 3.80
N ILE A 330 10.25 3.79 3.90
CA ILE A 330 9.33 2.95 4.67
C ILE A 330 8.98 1.76 3.81
N ILE A 331 9.29 0.56 4.29
CA ILE A 331 8.94 -0.69 3.62
C ILE A 331 8.28 -1.67 4.61
N ASN A 332 7.45 -2.57 4.11
CA ASN A 332 6.81 -3.65 4.86
C ASN A 332 6.73 -4.96 4.06
N ARG A 333 7.30 -4.96 2.84
CA ARG A 333 7.31 -6.11 1.95
C ARG A 333 8.63 -6.19 1.19
N ILE A 334 9.15 -7.40 1.07
CA ILE A 334 10.28 -7.73 0.19
C ILE A 334 9.85 -8.90 -0.69
N ASN A 335 10.00 -8.74 -2.01
CA ASN A 335 9.90 -9.85 -2.95
C ASN A 335 11.31 -10.25 -3.36
N MET A 336 11.60 -11.53 -3.39
CA MET A 336 12.92 -12.05 -3.74
C MET A 336 12.79 -13.33 -4.55
N LEU A 337 13.52 -13.43 -5.65
CA LEU A 337 13.62 -14.66 -6.44
C LEU A 337 14.93 -15.37 -6.11
N LEU A 338 14.81 -16.52 -5.45
CA LEU A 338 15.93 -17.45 -5.26
C LEU A 338 16.20 -18.21 -6.56
N TRP A 339 17.46 -18.47 -6.86
CA TRP A 339 17.82 -19.24 -8.05
C TRP A 339 17.21 -20.66 -7.99
N ASP A 340 16.49 -21.08 -9.03
CA ASP A 340 15.60 -22.25 -9.01
C ASP A 340 15.68 -23.13 -10.27
N ARG A 341 16.80 -23.09 -11.00
CA ARG A 341 16.97 -23.91 -12.22
C ARG A 341 17.17 -25.40 -11.96
N ASP A 342 17.35 -25.80 -10.69
CA ASP A 342 17.32 -27.18 -10.24
C ASP A 342 16.40 -27.33 -9.00
N GLN A 343 16.45 -28.48 -8.31
CA GLN A 343 15.62 -28.78 -7.13
C GLN A 343 16.23 -28.31 -5.81
N ARG A 344 17.28 -27.48 -5.84
CA ARG A 344 17.88 -26.98 -4.59
C ARG A 344 16.92 -26.09 -3.81
N ALA A 345 17.11 -26.12 -2.50
CA ALA A 345 16.41 -25.25 -1.57
C ALA A 345 17.40 -24.47 -0.72
N TYR A 346 16.97 -23.32 -0.25
CA TYR A 346 17.76 -22.39 0.53
C TYR A 346 17.10 -22.08 1.86
N SER A 347 17.92 -21.85 2.89
CA SER A 347 17.47 -21.22 4.13
C SER A 347 18.21 -19.89 4.28
N TYR A 348 17.52 -18.88 4.84
CA TYR A 348 18.06 -17.53 4.93
C TYR A 348 17.37 -16.70 6.01
N CYS A 349 17.93 -15.54 6.32
CA CYS A 349 17.23 -14.49 7.02
C CYS A 349 17.44 -13.14 6.31
N ILE A 350 16.53 -12.19 6.57
CA ILE A 350 16.65 -10.80 6.09
C ILE A 350 16.72 -9.89 7.29
N GLU A 351 17.68 -8.99 7.25
CA GLU A 351 17.94 -8.00 8.27
C GLU A 351 17.97 -6.62 7.63
N VAL A 352 17.52 -5.61 8.37
CA VAL A 352 17.49 -4.22 7.91
C VAL A 352 18.17 -3.31 8.91
N SER A 353 18.71 -2.19 8.41
CA SER A 353 19.50 -1.25 9.20
C SER A 353 19.36 0.17 8.65
N MET A 354 19.67 1.17 9.49
CA MET A 354 19.85 2.57 9.08
C MET A 354 21.32 2.96 8.92
N ASP A 355 22.25 2.26 9.61
CA ASP A 355 23.67 2.66 9.75
C ASP A 355 24.69 1.57 9.37
N GLN A 356 24.26 0.35 9.03
CA GLN A 356 25.05 -0.87 8.80
C GLN A 356 25.73 -1.45 10.08
N SER A 357 25.54 -0.86 11.22
CA SER A 357 26.13 -1.32 12.49
C SER A 357 25.12 -2.09 13.30
N ASP A 358 23.91 -1.57 13.42
CA ASP A 358 22.81 -2.20 14.14
C ASP A 358 21.79 -2.79 13.15
N TRP A 359 21.55 -4.09 13.26
CA TRP A 359 20.68 -4.85 12.35
C TRP A 359 19.49 -5.45 13.07
N VAL A 360 18.30 -5.31 12.47
CA VAL A 360 17.08 -5.97 12.92
C VAL A 360 16.67 -7.03 11.94
N LYS A 361 16.53 -8.24 12.42
CA LYS A 361 15.99 -9.36 11.65
C LYS A 361 14.48 -9.18 11.46
N VAL A 362 14.06 -8.97 10.22
CA VAL A 362 12.64 -8.78 9.83
C VAL A 362 12.01 -10.05 9.29
N VAL A 363 12.83 -10.98 8.73
CA VAL A 363 12.40 -12.29 8.26
C VAL A 363 13.41 -13.33 8.74
N ASP A 364 12.92 -14.42 9.31
CA ASP A 364 13.75 -15.56 9.71
C ASP A 364 13.25 -16.86 9.07
N HIS A 365 13.83 -17.21 7.93
CA HIS A 365 13.61 -18.47 7.24
C HIS A 365 14.82 -19.41 7.35
N SER A 366 15.64 -19.27 8.40
CA SER A 366 16.84 -20.08 8.62
C SER A 366 16.56 -21.57 8.85
N LYS A 367 15.34 -21.93 9.24
CA LYS A 367 14.89 -23.31 9.50
C LYS A 367 14.07 -23.91 8.36
N TYR A 368 13.75 -23.13 7.32
CA TYR A 368 12.83 -23.50 6.24
C TYR A 368 13.58 -23.70 4.93
N HIS A 369 13.24 -24.72 4.16
CA HIS A 369 13.80 -24.96 2.83
C HIS A 369 12.98 -24.25 1.75
N CYS A 370 13.34 -23.01 1.44
CA CYS A 370 12.67 -22.14 0.48
C CYS A 370 13.20 -22.32 -0.94
N ARG A 371 12.37 -21.98 -1.94
CA ARG A 371 12.70 -22.08 -3.36
C ARG A 371 11.95 -21.04 -4.18
N SER A 372 12.57 -20.57 -5.28
CA SER A 372 11.92 -19.67 -6.24
C SER A 372 11.44 -18.36 -5.60
N TRP A 373 10.27 -17.84 -5.97
CA TRP A 373 9.74 -16.58 -5.46
C TRP A 373 9.39 -16.62 -3.97
N GLN A 374 9.83 -15.60 -3.27
CA GLN A 374 9.56 -15.34 -1.86
C GLN A 374 8.81 -14.01 -1.75
N ASN A 375 7.59 -14.03 -1.18
CA ASN A 375 6.79 -12.85 -0.88
C ASN A 375 6.77 -12.65 0.63
N LEU A 376 7.58 -11.72 1.11
CA LEU A 376 7.91 -11.59 2.53
C LEU A 376 7.29 -10.32 3.09
N TYR A 377 6.48 -10.45 4.13
CA TYR A 377 5.81 -9.35 4.82
C TYR A 377 6.34 -9.22 6.24
N PHE A 378 6.41 -8.00 6.73
CA PHE A 378 6.83 -7.68 8.10
C PHE A 378 6.23 -6.33 8.54
N PRO A 379 6.21 -6.01 9.86
CA PRO A 379 5.77 -4.69 10.33
C PRO A 379 6.54 -3.58 9.65
N GLN A 380 5.83 -2.55 9.16
CA GLN A 380 6.47 -1.44 8.44
C GLN A 380 7.56 -0.77 9.29
N ARG A 381 8.65 -0.38 8.64
CA ARG A 381 9.71 0.40 9.25
C ARG A 381 10.54 1.16 8.23
N VAL A 382 11.26 2.17 8.70
CA VAL A 382 12.20 2.92 7.88
C VAL A 382 13.48 2.10 7.70
N VAL A 383 13.96 2.00 6.47
CA VAL A 383 15.10 1.18 6.09
C VAL A 383 16.01 1.95 5.13
N GLN A 384 17.32 1.92 5.38
CA GLN A 384 18.35 2.40 4.46
C GLN A 384 19.15 1.24 3.87
N TYR A 385 19.34 0.16 4.62
CA TYR A 385 20.13 -0.99 4.22
C TYR A 385 19.34 -2.28 4.44
N ILE A 386 19.42 -3.19 3.45
CA ILE A 386 18.82 -4.53 3.51
C ILE A 386 19.97 -5.52 3.39
N ARG A 387 20.07 -6.46 4.33
CA ARG A 387 21.03 -7.57 4.31
C ARG A 387 20.29 -8.89 4.17
N VAL A 388 20.61 -9.65 3.13
CA VAL A 388 20.12 -11.01 2.91
C VAL A 388 21.23 -11.99 3.26
N VAL A 389 21.01 -12.80 4.28
CA VAL A 389 21.99 -13.77 4.79
C VAL A 389 21.50 -15.18 4.49
N GLY A 390 22.15 -15.86 3.56
CA GLY A 390 21.93 -17.29 3.31
C GLY A 390 22.57 -18.14 4.42
N THR A 391 21.78 -19.03 5.00
CA THR A 391 22.23 -19.90 6.09
C THR A 391 22.40 -21.35 5.67
N HIS A 392 21.70 -21.79 4.62
CA HIS A 392 21.78 -23.14 4.10
C HIS A 392 21.46 -23.19 2.60
N ASN A 393 22.09 -24.15 1.90
CA ASN A 393 21.75 -24.57 0.55
C ASN A 393 21.90 -26.09 0.48
N THR A 394 20.92 -26.80 0.00
CA THR A 394 20.86 -28.27 -0.02
C THR A 394 21.90 -28.92 -0.97
N VAL A 395 22.49 -28.14 -1.87
CA VAL A 395 23.45 -28.65 -2.89
C VAL A 395 24.89 -28.22 -2.61
N ASN A 396 25.12 -26.98 -2.21
CA ASN A 396 26.46 -26.43 -1.97
C ASN A 396 26.46 -25.37 -0.88
N LYS A 397 27.61 -24.75 -0.60
CA LYS A 397 27.77 -23.68 0.41
C LYS A 397 27.72 -22.27 -0.22
N VAL A 398 26.83 -22.03 -1.19
CA VAL A 398 26.69 -20.73 -1.83
C VAL A 398 25.21 -20.38 -1.89
N PHE A 399 24.87 -19.17 -1.47
CA PHE A 399 23.51 -18.62 -1.55
C PHE A 399 23.37 -17.78 -2.82
N HIS A 400 22.29 -17.98 -3.58
CA HIS A 400 22.05 -17.33 -4.86
C HIS A 400 20.70 -16.61 -4.88
N VAL A 401 20.70 -15.37 -5.34
CA VAL A 401 19.50 -14.53 -5.49
C VAL A 401 19.49 -13.93 -6.89
N VAL A 402 18.39 -14.10 -7.61
CA VAL A 402 18.19 -13.56 -8.97
C VAL A 402 17.78 -12.10 -8.91
N THR A 403 16.73 -11.76 -8.16
CA THR A 403 16.27 -10.39 -8.01
C THR A 403 15.72 -10.13 -6.61
N LEU A 404 15.76 -8.86 -6.20
CA LEU A 404 15.22 -8.37 -4.94
C LEU A 404 14.46 -7.06 -5.17
N GLU A 405 13.25 -6.99 -4.63
CA GLU A 405 12.39 -5.82 -4.61
C GLU A 405 12.05 -5.45 -3.18
N ALA A 406 12.02 -4.17 -2.88
CA ALA A 406 11.59 -3.64 -1.58
C ALA A 406 10.43 -2.68 -1.80
N LEU A 407 9.32 -2.90 -1.10
CA LEU A 407 8.05 -2.20 -1.33
C LEU A 407 7.38 -1.79 -0.02
N TRP A 408 6.55 -0.78 -0.10
CA TRP A 408 5.50 -0.56 0.88
C TRP A 408 4.15 -0.89 0.23
N SER A 409 3.41 -1.82 0.84
CA SER A 409 2.07 -2.23 0.38
C SER A 409 1.04 -1.90 1.46
N GLU A 410 -0.12 -1.37 1.05
CA GLU A 410 -1.26 -1.19 1.94
C GLU A 410 -1.92 -2.53 2.28
N ASN A 411 -1.91 -3.45 1.32
CA ASN A 411 -2.50 -4.77 1.44
C ASN A 411 -1.48 -5.76 2.03
N CYS A 412 -1.31 -5.72 3.35
CA CYS A 412 -0.47 -6.69 4.04
C CYS A 412 -1.25 -7.94 4.39
N LEU A 413 -0.72 -9.10 4.01
CA LEU A 413 -1.27 -10.38 4.44
C LEU A 413 -1.07 -10.58 5.95
N PRO A 414 -2.02 -11.21 6.65
CA PRO A 414 -1.88 -11.50 8.06
C PRO A 414 -0.72 -12.46 8.34
N LEU A 415 -0.02 -12.22 9.43
CA LEU A 415 1.13 -13.02 9.85
C LEU A 415 0.82 -13.82 11.12
N HIS A 416 1.32 -15.04 11.16
CA HIS A 416 1.37 -15.86 12.38
C HIS A 416 2.82 -16.27 12.64
N GLN A 417 3.39 -15.80 13.74
CA GLN A 417 4.81 -16.04 14.10
C GLN A 417 5.79 -15.65 12.98
N GLY A 418 5.51 -14.54 12.27
CA GLY A 418 6.34 -14.07 11.16
C GLY A 418 6.10 -14.78 9.81
N LEU A 419 5.17 -15.72 9.73
CA LEU A 419 4.81 -16.43 8.50
C LEU A 419 3.46 -15.98 7.97
N VAL A 420 3.34 -15.91 6.66
CA VAL A 420 2.11 -15.53 5.97
C VAL A 420 1.00 -16.54 6.21
N ILE A 421 -0.18 -16.05 6.60
CA ILE A 421 -1.43 -16.81 6.55
C ILE A 421 -2.04 -16.54 5.16
N PRO A 422 -2.08 -17.52 4.26
CA PRO A 422 -2.61 -17.28 2.91
C PRO A 422 -4.13 -17.14 2.92
N GLU A 423 -4.64 -16.24 2.08
CA GLU A 423 -6.07 -16.04 1.82
C GLU A 423 -6.57 -16.83 0.61
N GLU A 424 -5.64 -17.30 -0.22
CA GLU A 424 -5.92 -18.08 -1.44
C GLU A 424 -5.14 -19.39 -1.49
N ASN A 425 -5.38 -20.18 -2.53
CA ASN A 425 -4.66 -21.45 -2.73
C ASN A 425 -3.20 -21.19 -3.15
N ILE A 426 -2.28 -21.49 -2.24
CA ILE A 426 -0.82 -21.35 -2.47
C ILE A 426 -0.17 -22.60 -3.07
N ALA A 427 -0.87 -23.73 -3.15
CA ALA A 427 -0.39 -24.93 -3.82
C ALA A 427 -0.60 -24.85 -5.35
N THR A 428 -0.07 -23.79 -5.98
CA THR A 428 -0.18 -23.50 -7.40
C THR A 428 1.16 -23.11 -8.00
N LEU A 429 1.28 -23.21 -9.32
CA LEU A 429 2.50 -22.80 -10.04
C LEU A 429 2.77 -21.30 -9.93
N SER A 430 1.73 -20.48 -9.87
CA SER A 430 1.85 -19.03 -9.67
C SER A 430 2.48 -18.68 -8.32
N HIS A 431 2.30 -19.52 -7.30
CA HIS A 431 2.92 -19.39 -5.98
C HIS A 431 4.21 -20.24 -5.86
N SER A 432 4.81 -20.62 -6.99
CA SER A 432 6.08 -21.38 -7.04
C SER A 432 6.01 -22.76 -6.38
N ALA A 433 4.82 -23.35 -6.23
CA ALA A 433 4.67 -24.70 -5.76
C ALA A 433 5.12 -25.72 -6.83
N LEU A 434 5.73 -26.82 -6.41
CA LEU A 434 6.28 -27.84 -7.29
C LEU A 434 5.99 -29.25 -6.74
N VAL A 435 5.63 -30.17 -7.63
CA VAL A 435 5.63 -31.61 -7.30
C VAL A 435 7.06 -32.14 -7.44
N ILE A 436 7.67 -32.54 -6.34
CA ILE A 436 9.06 -33.02 -6.28
C ILE A 436 9.17 -34.54 -6.23
N GLU A 437 8.10 -35.25 -5.87
CA GLU A 437 7.99 -36.70 -5.90
C GLU A 437 6.59 -37.09 -6.37
N GLY A 438 6.48 -38.19 -7.12
CA GLY A 438 5.25 -38.69 -7.72
C GLY A 438 5.30 -38.69 -9.26
N VAL A 439 4.39 -39.44 -9.87
CA VAL A 439 4.29 -39.56 -11.33
C VAL A 439 3.11 -38.72 -11.82
N CYS A 440 3.43 -37.59 -12.46
CA CYS A 440 2.44 -36.73 -13.09
C CYS A 440 2.07 -37.26 -14.49
N ARG A 441 0.79 -37.58 -14.72
CA ARG A 441 0.26 -38.05 -16.01
C ARG A 441 -0.14 -36.93 -16.98
N SER A 442 0.07 -35.69 -16.59
CA SER A 442 0.18 -34.53 -17.45
C SER A 442 0.99 -33.47 -16.71
N ARG A 443 1.57 -32.52 -17.46
CA ARG A 443 2.43 -31.51 -16.86
C ARG A 443 1.69 -30.74 -15.76
N ASN A 444 2.21 -30.84 -14.53
CA ASN A 444 1.68 -30.13 -13.35
C ASN A 444 0.21 -30.47 -12.99
N ALA A 445 -0.27 -31.65 -13.30
CA ALA A 445 -1.65 -32.06 -13.10
C ALA A 445 -2.20 -31.75 -11.69
N LEU A 446 -1.40 -31.95 -10.64
CA LEU A 446 -1.83 -31.74 -9.26
C LEU A 446 -2.00 -30.24 -8.90
N LEU A 447 -1.24 -29.33 -9.56
CA LEU A 447 -1.10 -27.92 -9.18
C LEU A 447 -1.59 -26.95 -10.26
N ASN A 448 -2.18 -27.42 -11.35
CA ASN A 448 -2.60 -26.59 -12.47
C ASN A 448 -3.99 -25.94 -12.28
N GLY A 449 -4.71 -26.32 -11.21
CA GLY A 449 -6.06 -25.81 -10.90
C GLY A 449 -7.19 -26.48 -11.69
N ASP A 450 -6.88 -27.38 -12.61
CA ASP A 450 -7.90 -28.12 -13.36
C ASP A 450 -8.40 -29.32 -12.55
N THR A 451 -9.66 -29.29 -12.19
CA THR A 451 -10.35 -30.33 -11.41
C THR A 451 -11.48 -31.02 -12.19
N SER A 452 -11.56 -30.77 -13.49
CA SER A 452 -12.64 -31.27 -14.36
C SER A 452 -12.14 -32.09 -15.55
N HIS A 453 -10.90 -31.88 -16.01
CA HIS A 453 -10.36 -32.58 -17.18
C HIS A 453 -9.32 -33.61 -16.76
N TYR A 454 -9.78 -34.73 -16.22
CA TYR A 454 -8.93 -35.89 -15.90
C TYR A 454 -9.60 -37.18 -16.33
N ASP A 455 -8.83 -38.12 -16.83
CA ASP A 455 -9.26 -39.42 -17.32
C ASP A 455 -8.22 -40.51 -16.96
N TRP A 456 -8.38 -41.71 -17.53
CA TRP A 456 -7.51 -42.85 -17.27
C TRP A 456 -6.04 -42.61 -17.70
N ASP A 457 -5.79 -41.71 -18.63
CA ASP A 457 -4.48 -41.50 -19.25
C ASP A 457 -3.80 -40.21 -18.74
N SER A 458 -4.59 -39.21 -18.32
CA SER A 458 -4.05 -37.89 -18.02
C SER A 458 -4.81 -37.12 -16.92
N GLY A 459 -4.28 -35.97 -16.51
CA GLY A 459 -4.92 -35.04 -15.58
C GLY A 459 -4.75 -35.39 -14.10
N TYR A 460 -3.85 -36.31 -13.73
CA TYR A 460 -3.63 -36.72 -12.34
C TYR A 460 -2.16 -36.94 -12.00
N THR A 461 -1.87 -36.98 -10.71
CA THR A 461 -0.58 -37.38 -10.14
C THR A 461 -0.77 -38.61 -9.27
N CYS A 462 0.12 -39.60 -9.39
CA CYS A 462 0.03 -40.85 -8.64
C CYS A 462 1.39 -41.30 -8.09
N HIS A 463 1.37 -42.26 -7.17
CA HIS A 463 2.53 -43.00 -6.74
C HIS A 463 2.21 -44.49 -6.59
N GLN A 464 3.24 -45.34 -6.54
CA GLN A 464 3.06 -46.75 -6.34
C GLN A 464 2.81 -47.06 -4.85
N LEU A 465 1.81 -47.87 -4.55
CA LEU A 465 1.53 -48.34 -3.19
C LEU A 465 2.69 -49.17 -2.65
N GLY A 466 3.05 -48.92 -1.39
CA GLY A 466 4.15 -49.62 -0.73
C GLY A 466 5.52 -49.02 -1.02
N SER A 467 5.65 -48.06 -1.93
CA SER A 467 6.89 -47.32 -2.19
C SER A 467 6.60 -45.91 -2.67
N GLY A 468 7.36 -44.93 -2.19
CA GLY A 468 7.23 -43.52 -2.59
C GLY A 468 5.99 -42.80 -2.02
N ALA A 469 5.85 -41.60 -2.47
CA ALA A 469 4.78 -40.67 -2.07
C ALA A 469 4.44 -39.71 -3.21
N ILE A 470 3.42 -38.89 -3.03
CA ILE A 470 3.27 -37.64 -3.76
C ILE A 470 3.76 -36.52 -2.83
N MET A 471 4.78 -35.79 -3.26
CA MET A 471 5.34 -34.72 -2.45
C MET A 471 5.29 -33.39 -3.17
N VAL A 472 4.68 -32.40 -2.51
CA VAL A 472 4.58 -31.02 -2.98
C VAL A 472 5.48 -30.15 -2.12
N GLN A 473 6.33 -29.35 -2.75
CA GLN A 473 7.09 -28.27 -2.13
C GLN A 473 6.42 -26.93 -2.45
N LEU A 474 6.14 -26.14 -1.43
CA LEU A 474 5.73 -24.75 -1.54
C LEU A 474 6.98 -23.86 -1.72
N GLY A 475 6.84 -22.70 -2.36
CA GLY A 475 7.95 -21.78 -2.59
C GLY A 475 8.59 -21.26 -1.30
N GLN A 476 7.77 -20.99 -0.28
CA GLN A 476 8.16 -20.48 1.03
C GLN A 476 7.33 -21.11 2.14
N PRO A 477 7.72 -20.92 3.43
CA PRO A 477 6.90 -21.37 4.53
C PRO A 477 5.62 -20.52 4.66
N TYR A 478 4.50 -21.20 4.88
CA TYR A 478 3.19 -20.59 5.18
C TYR A 478 2.64 -21.14 6.48
N ALA A 479 1.87 -20.34 7.21
CA ALA A 479 1.15 -20.78 8.40
C ALA A 479 -0.19 -21.39 8.01
N LEU A 480 -0.21 -22.71 7.74
CA LEU A 480 -1.38 -23.43 7.27
C LEU A 480 -2.14 -24.13 8.39
N ASN A 481 -3.45 -24.29 8.20
CA ASN A 481 -4.34 -25.08 9.07
C ASN A 481 -5.35 -25.92 8.29
N SER A 482 -5.35 -25.86 6.97
CA SER A 482 -6.25 -26.66 6.13
C SER A 482 -5.68 -26.86 4.72
N MET A 483 -6.16 -27.93 4.08
CA MET A 483 -5.95 -28.20 2.66
C MET A 483 -7.13 -28.94 2.05
N ARG A 484 -7.31 -28.81 0.74
CA ARG A 484 -8.27 -29.61 -0.04
C ARG A 484 -7.53 -30.44 -1.07
N MET A 485 -8.00 -31.67 -1.25
CA MET A 485 -7.44 -32.60 -2.21
C MET A 485 -8.57 -33.34 -2.92
N LEU A 486 -8.48 -33.48 -4.25
CA LEU A 486 -9.36 -34.32 -5.04
C LEU A 486 -8.68 -35.67 -5.30
N LEU A 487 -9.24 -36.75 -4.75
CA LEU A 487 -8.87 -38.11 -5.08
C LEU A 487 -9.56 -38.52 -6.36
N TRP A 488 -8.92 -39.37 -7.14
CA TRP A 488 -9.50 -39.93 -8.34
C TRP A 488 -10.89 -40.56 -8.05
N ASP A 489 -11.91 -40.18 -8.81
CA ASP A 489 -13.31 -40.63 -8.62
C ASP A 489 -14.06 -40.90 -9.92
N CYS A 490 -13.32 -41.14 -11.03
CA CYS A 490 -13.95 -41.58 -12.29
C CYS A 490 -14.54 -42.99 -12.23
N ASP A 491 -14.27 -43.76 -11.18
CA ASP A 491 -14.85 -45.08 -10.90
C ASP A 491 -15.18 -45.24 -9.40
N ASP A 492 -15.59 -46.40 -8.94
CA ASP A 492 -16.02 -46.68 -7.57
C ASP A 492 -14.86 -46.98 -6.60
N ARG A 493 -13.61 -46.78 -7.01
CA ARG A 493 -12.47 -47.02 -6.13
C ARG A 493 -12.43 -46.06 -4.96
N SER A 494 -11.89 -46.54 -3.85
CA SER A 494 -11.60 -45.75 -2.67
C SER A 494 -10.14 -45.96 -2.25
N TYR A 495 -9.62 -45.00 -1.51
CA TYR A 495 -8.24 -44.93 -1.08
C TYR A 495 -8.12 -44.81 0.43
N ASN A 496 -7.11 -45.46 0.99
CA ASN A 496 -6.63 -45.16 2.34
C ASN A 496 -5.29 -44.45 2.22
N TYR A 497 -5.08 -43.46 3.04
CA TYR A 497 -3.89 -42.62 2.96
C TYR A 497 -3.61 -41.92 4.30
N TYR A 498 -2.41 -41.37 4.42
CA TYR A 498 -2.10 -40.35 5.42
C TYR A 498 -1.36 -39.18 4.79
N ILE A 499 -1.38 -38.03 5.47
CA ILE A 499 -0.67 -36.81 5.02
C ILE A 499 0.22 -36.34 6.14
N GLU A 500 1.45 -36.01 5.76
CA GLU A 500 2.46 -35.43 6.61
C GLU A 500 2.91 -34.08 6.06
N VAL A 501 3.31 -33.19 6.95
CA VAL A 501 3.90 -31.90 6.59
C VAL A 501 5.27 -31.76 7.19
N SER A 502 6.14 -30.97 6.53
CA SER A 502 7.49 -30.68 6.98
C SER A 502 7.91 -29.29 6.55
N VAL A 503 8.95 -28.76 7.18
CA VAL A 503 9.60 -27.49 6.81
C VAL A 503 10.97 -27.69 6.15
N ASN A 504 11.56 -28.90 6.26
CA ASN A 504 12.95 -29.19 5.89
C ASN A 504 13.18 -30.59 5.29
N GLN A 505 12.12 -31.35 4.97
CA GLN A 505 12.15 -32.75 4.49
C GLN A 505 12.76 -33.76 5.45
N ARG A 506 13.09 -33.38 6.68
CA ARG A 506 13.68 -34.28 7.70
C ARG A 506 12.67 -34.59 8.80
N ASP A 507 12.08 -33.56 9.34
CA ASP A 507 11.13 -33.63 10.45
C ASP A 507 9.72 -33.63 9.87
N TRP A 508 9.03 -34.78 9.93
CA TRP A 508 7.70 -34.97 9.39
C TRP A 508 6.68 -35.11 10.50
N GLU A 509 5.53 -34.50 10.33
CA GLU A 509 4.44 -34.54 11.28
C GLU A 509 3.14 -34.93 10.55
N VAL A 510 2.47 -35.98 11.05
CA VAL A 510 1.17 -36.44 10.49
C VAL A 510 0.08 -35.42 10.84
N VAL A 511 -0.59 -34.89 9.82
CA VAL A 511 -1.70 -33.93 9.96
C VAL A 511 -3.05 -34.55 9.60
N CYS A 512 -3.03 -35.69 8.89
CA CYS A 512 -4.23 -36.46 8.55
C CYS A 512 -3.87 -37.94 8.47
N ASP A 513 -4.65 -38.76 9.17
CA ASP A 513 -4.56 -40.24 9.08
C ASP A 513 -5.93 -40.80 8.67
N ARG A 514 -6.02 -41.30 7.42
CA ARG A 514 -7.15 -42.01 6.83
C ARG A 514 -6.73 -43.44 6.46
N THR A 515 -5.80 -44.04 7.17
CA THR A 515 -5.32 -45.41 6.88
C THR A 515 -6.37 -46.47 7.16
N ARG A 516 -7.35 -46.21 8.01
CA ARG A 516 -8.42 -47.12 8.40
C ARG A 516 -9.79 -46.77 7.79
N GLU A 517 -9.92 -45.61 7.16
CA GLU A 517 -11.18 -45.11 6.61
C GLU A 517 -11.03 -44.91 5.10
N PRO A 518 -11.89 -45.60 4.28
CA PRO A 518 -11.84 -45.40 2.84
C PRO A 518 -12.35 -44.00 2.46
N ALA A 519 -11.63 -43.35 1.57
CA ALA A 519 -11.93 -42.01 1.10
C ALA A 519 -12.03 -41.97 -0.43
N ARG A 520 -12.88 -41.07 -0.97
CA ARG A 520 -13.12 -40.89 -2.40
C ARG A 520 -13.45 -39.43 -2.70
N SER A 521 -13.08 -38.95 -3.89
CA SER A 521 -13.39 -37.59 -4.36
C SER A 521 -12.80 -36.51 -3.45
N TRP A 522 -13.49 -35.40 -3.26
CA TRP A 522 -12.99 -34.28 -2.50
C TRP A 522 -12.78 -34.58 -1.01
N GLN A 523 -11.58 -34.25 -0.53
CA GLN A 523 -11.20 -34.36 0.87
C GLN A 523 -10.89 -32.96 1.41
N LEU A 524 -11.52 -32.57 2.51
CA LEU A 524 -11.17 -31.40 3.30
C LEU A 524 -10.42 -31.88 4.55
N ILE A 525 -9.18 -31.44 4.68
CA ILE A 525 -8.28 -31.77 5.79
C ILE A 525 -8.06 -30.51 6.62
N THR A 526 -8.31 -30.57 7.92
CA THR A 526 -8.09 -29.48 8.87
C THR A 526 -7.15 -29.94 9.97
N PHE A 527 -6.24 -29.06 10.40
CA PHE A 527 -5.26 -29.35 11.44
C PHE A 527 -4.86 -28.08 12.20
N THR A 528 -4.16 -28.23 13.31
CA THR A 528 -3.64 -27.09 14.08
C THR A 528 -2.67 -26.28 13.23
N ARG A 529 -2.85 -24.94 13.20
CA ARG A 529 -2.01 -24.03 12.41
C ARG A 529 -0.54 -24.22 12.73
N ARG A 530 0.25 -24.39 11.68
CA ARG A 530 1.69 -24.63 11.77
C ARG A 530 2.44 -24.20 10.51
N PRO A 531 3.78 -24.02 10.58
CA PRO A 531 4.62 -23.81 9.41
C PRO A 531 4.59 -25.02 8.48
N VAL A 532 4.41 -24.80 7.18
CA VAL A 532 4.44 -25.85 6.15
C VAL A 532 5.25 -25.35 4.95
N VAL A 533 6.19 -26.16 4.48
CA VAL A 533 6.91 -26.01 3.21
C VAL A 533 6.69 -27.24 2.33
N PHE A 534 6.63 -28.43 2.93
CA PHE A 534 6.46 -29.69 2.23
C PHE A 534 5.18 -30.38 2.69
N ILE A 535 4.47 -30.96 1.73
CA ILE A 535 3.27 -31.77 1.96
C ILE A 535 3.54 -33.13 1.32
N ARG A 536 3.51 -34.21 2.10
CA ARG A 536 3.69 -35.59 1.65
C ARG A 536 2.40 -36.38 1.81
N ILE A 537 1.89 -36.91 0.70
CA ILE A 537 0.67 -37.71 0.62
C ILE A 537 1.08 -39.14 0.35
N VAL A 538 0.75 -40.04 1.26
CA VAL A 538 1.12 -41.46 1.16
C VAL A 538 -0.16 -42.31 1.10
N GLY A 539 -0.43 -42.88 -0.05
CA GLY A 539 -1.49 -43.85 -0.23
C GLY A 539 -1.08 -45.23 0.34
N THR A 540 -1.92 -45.81 1.18
CA THR A 540 -1.65 -47.10 1.81
C THR A 540 -2.46 -48.21 1.21
N HIS A 541 -3.65 -47.91 0.66
CA HIS A 541 -4.56 -48.90 0.07
C HIS A 541 -5.37 -48.30 -1.08
N ASN A 542 -5.75 -49.14 -2.04
CA ASN A 542 -6.61 -48.79 -3.15
C ASN A 542 -7.49 -50.04 -3.50
N THR A 543 -8.79 -49.89 -3.40
CA THR A 543 -9.74 -50.99 -3.62
C THR A 543 -9.75 -51.56 -5.04
N ALA A 544 -9.28 -50.81 -6.05
CA ALA A 544 -9.12 -51.30 -7.42
C ALA A 544 -8.09 -52.44 -7.54
N ASN A 545 -7.09 -52.51 -6.66
CA ASN A 545 -6.08 -53.59 -6.65
C ASN A 545 -6.62 -54.91 -6.07
N GLU A 546 -7.74 -54.93 -5.36
CA GLU A 546 -8.34 -56.16 -4.79
C GLU A 546 -9.19 -56.92 -5.78
N VAL A 547 -9.82 -56.24 -6.75
CA VAL A 547 -10.67 -56.87 -7.76
C VAL A 547 -9.88 -57.81 -8.66
N GLY A 548 -8.57 -57.58 -8.87
CA GLY A 548 -7.68 -58.44 -9.62
C GLY A 548 -7.28 -59.74 -8.89
N ARG A 549 -7.36 -59.80 -7.55
CA ARG A 549 -7.03 -60.99 -6.74
C ARG A 549 -8.23 -61.96 -6.57
N LYS A 550 -9.48 -61.53 -6.78
CA LYS A 550 -10.68 -62.40 -6.70
C LYS A 550 -11.02 -63.09 -8.02
N LYS A 551 -10.24 -62.91 -9.08
CA LYS A 551 -10.43 -63.56 -10.39
C LYS A 551 -9.26 -64.50 -10.74
N LYS A 552 -8.59 -65.13 -9.75
CA LYS A 552 -7.66 -66.24 -9.97
C LYS A 552 -8.17 -67.48 -9.22
#